data_58b1b4e3a98660b07356efa584f779ba
#
_entry.id   58b1b4e3a98660b07356efa584f779ba
#
_cell.length_a   1.000
_cell.length_b   1.000
_cell.length_c   1.000
_cell.angle_alpha   90.00
_cell.angle_beta   90.00
_cell.angle_gamma   90.00
#
_symmetry.space_group_name_H-M   'P 1'
#
loop_
_entity.id
_entity.type
_entity.pdbx_description
1 polymer ?
#
loop_
_entity_poly.entity_id
_entity_poly.type
_entity_poly.pdbx_seq_one_letter_code
_entity_poly.pdbx_strand_id
1 'polypeptide(L)'
;MRSDDVTFGISPECLCHDVRDNLARLRDLEDAGFDFIWEGDHTLPWQHSAGHSAGIFSTLAAFLERSRRAVVGGMVIPPIGVRHHPIDVALEIGTQALIHPGRVALCVGSGEAMNEKTTTGSFPTLRERGERVVEAIELIRKAWTSEEYFTHDGKYFHSFFHMYSRPADPIPLLCSANGPMMARRAGRYADGYVAVGVSPAYHRDILMPAFERGAREAGRDPDTLMKCAWVSASYHPDEERALDAARSYGGLLIPECYHHIQDPRIIEQRARLVRDEALKEAFCVSSSGEQMAASFQSFIDVGCNHVIWADMSPDPTLIADVWADRVLPQITLPTSSPSRATPETVA
;
A
#
# COMPACT_ATOMS: atom_id res chain seq x y z
N MET A 1 11.80 9.90 8.51
CA MET A 1 10.47 10.29 9.03
C MET A 1 10.51 10.14 10.54
N ARG A 2 10.06 11.10 11.31
CA ARG A 2 9.94 10.94 12.77
C ARG A 2 8.70 10.08 13.03
N SER A 3 8.77 9.19 14.02
CA SER A 3 7.68 8.26 14.37
C SER A 3 6.36 8.93 14.80
N ASP A 4 6.44 10.22 15.11
CA ASP A 4 5.32 10.99 15.67
C ASP A 4 4.53 11.75 14.58
N ASP A 5 4.98 11.70 13.31
CA ASP A 5 4.33 12.42 12.23
C ASP A 5 3.37 11.47 11.49
N VAL A 6 2.09 11.74 11.59
CA VAL A 6 1.09 11.08 10.74
C VAL A 6 1.27 11.59 9.30
N THR A 7 1.35 10.68 8.36
CA THR A 7 1.44 10.98 6.93
C THR A 7 0.22 10.47 6.18
N PHE A 8 -0.09 11.11 5.07
CA PHE A 8 -1.24 10.76 4.25
C PHE A 8 -0.81 10.29 2.87
N GLY A 9 -1.40 9.17 2.45
CA GLY A 9 -1.21 8.64 1.12
C GLY A 9 -2.50 8.65 0.31
N ILE A 10 -2.36 8.61 -1.00
CA ILE A 10 -3.45 8.35 -1.92
C ILE A 10 -3.04 7.26 -2.90
N SER A 11 -3.98 6.35 -3.21
CA SER A 11 -3.92 5.50 -4.38
C SER A 11 -4.94 6.02 -5.38
N PRO A 12 -4.48 6.62 -6.50
CA PRO A 12 -5.39 7.18 -7.50
C PRO A 12 -6.10 6.11 -8.34
N GLU A 13 -5.85 4.83 -8.06
CA GLU A 13 -6.49 3.65 -8.64
C GLU A 13 -6.48 3.62 -10.18
N CYS A 14 -5.30 3.36 -10.76
CA CYS A 14 -5.20 3.09 -12.21
C CYS A 14 -5.93 1.80 -12.68
N LEU A 15 -6.73 1.19 -11.80
CA LEU A 15 -7.58 0.06 -12.13
C LEU A 15 -8.99 0.47 -12.59
N CYS A 16 -9.41 1.68 -12.28
CA CYS A 16 -10.70 2.24 -12.66
C CYS A 16 -10.59 3.55 -13.44
N HIS A 17 -9.40 4.14 -13.51
CA HIS A 17 -9.14 5.38 -14.23
C HIS A 17 -7.98 5.21 -15.18
N ASP A 18 -8.04 5.90 -16.32
CA ASP A 18 -6.93 5.90 -17.29
C ASP A 18 -5.68 6.49 -16.62
N VAL A 19 -4.55 5.82 -16.82
CA VAL A 19 -3.27 6.26 -16.25
C VAL A 19 -2.88 7.67 -16.67
N ARG A 20 -3.33 8.12 -17.86
CA ARG A 20 -3.08 9.48 -18.34
C ARG A 20 -3.85 10.53 -17.55
N ASP A 21 -5.07 10.22 -17.14
CA ASP A 21 -5.90 11.09 -16.31
C ASP A 21 -5.30 11.17 -14.90
N ASN A 22 -4.83 10.04 -14.35
CA ASN A 22 -4.11 10.03 -13.09
C ASN A 22 -2.82 10.85 -13.15
N LEU A 23 -2.02 10.72 -14.21
CA LEU A 23 -0.84 11.56 -14.42
C LEU A 23 -1.17 13.06 -14.50
N ALA A 24 -2.30 13.44 -15.07
CA ALA A 24 -2.70 14.83 -15.16
C ALA A 24 -2.95 15.45 -13.78
N ARG A 25 -3.58 14.71 -12.86
CA ARG A 25 -4.00 15.19 -11.53
C ARG A 25 -2.98 14.99 -10.40
N LEU A 26 -1.82 14.34 -10.64
CA LEU A 26 -0.85 14.05 -9.58
C LEU A 26 -0.36 15.28 -8.81
N ARG A 27 -0.16 16.40 -9.49
CA ARG A 27 0.30 17.64 -8.84
C ARG A 27 -0.78 18.25 -7.96
N ASP A 28 -2.02 18.17 -8.39
CA ASP A 28 -3.15 18.67 -7.60
C ASP A 28 -3.30 17.85 -6.32
N LEU A 29 -3.08 16.52 -6.39
CA LEU A 29 -3.05 15.65 -5.21
C LEU A 29 -1.89 15.98 -4.26
N GLU A 30 -0.68 16.24 -4.79
CA GLU A 30 0.45 16.70 -3.96
C GLU A 30 0.15 18.05 -3.29
N ASP A 31 -0.38 19.01 -4.05
CA ASP A 31 -0.67 20.36 -3.56
C ASP A 31 -1.83 20.33 -2.54
N ALA A 32 -2.74 19.36 -2.66
CA ALA A 32 -3.79 19.10 -1.67
C ALA A 32 -3.26 18.57 -0.31
N GLY A 33 -2.02 18.11 -0.24
CA GLY A 33 -1.38 17.70 1.02
C GLY A 33 -1.12 16.20 1.16
N PHE A 34 -1.26 15.40 0.11
CA PHE A 34 -0.81 14.02 0.16
C PHE A 34 0.72 13.91 0.12
N ASP A 35 1.28 13.15 1.06
CA ASP A 35 2.72 12.92 1.20
C ASP A 35 3.19 11.75 0.33
N PHE A 36 2.29 10.77 0.10
CA PHE A 36 2.58 9.56 -0.65
C PHE A 36 1.54 9.36 -1.76
N ILE A 37 2.02 8.84 -2.89
CA ILE A 37 1.20 8.35 -4.00
C ILE A 37 1.51 6.87 -4.17
N TRP A 38 0.49 6.04 -4.00
CA TRP A 38 0.61 4.59 -4.10
C TRP A 38 -0.11 4.07 -5.34
N GLU A 39 0.44 3.05 -5.99
CA GLU A 39 -0.20 2.45 -7.15
C GLU A 39 -0.19 0.92 -7.07
N GLY A 40 -1.30 0.30 -7.49
CA GLY A 40 -1.49 -1.14 -7.48
C GLY A 40 -0.75 -1.85 -8.61
N ASP A 41 -0.20 -3.03 -8.32
CA ASP A 41 0.44 -3.87 -9.32
C ASP A 41 -0.53 -4.92 -9.84
N HIS A 42 -1.26 -4.58 -10.88
CA HIS A 42 -2.27 -5.42 -11.47
C HIS A 42 -2.02 -5.73 -12.95
N THR A 43 -2.24 -7.00 -13.33
CA THR A 43 -2.32 -7.43 -14.72
C THR A 43 -3.75 -7.28 -15.25
N LEU A 44 -4.73 -7.51 -14.39
CA LEU A 44 -6.15 -7.40 -14.68
C LEU A 44 -6.85 -6.54 -13.60
N PRO A 45 -7.86 -5.74 -13.97
CA PRO A 45 -8.60 -4.91 -13.02
C PRO A 45 -9.58 -5.75 -12.19
N TRP A 46 -10.05 -5.16 -11.07
CA TRP A 46 -11.09 -5.77 -10.24
C TRP A 46 -12.47 -5.79 -10.91
N GLN A 47 -12.75 -4.83 -11.79
CA GLN A 47 -13.99 -4.74 -12.56
C GLN A 47 -13.70 -4.76 -14.06
N HIS A 48 -14.57 -5.40 -14.84
CA HIS A 48 -14.41 -5.49 -16.28
C HIS A 48 -14.92 -4.24 -17.00
N SER A 49 -16.08 -3.73 -16.58
CA SER A 49 -16.84 -2.70 -17.32
C SER A 49 -16.18 -1.32 -17.33
N ALA A 50 -15.40 -0.98 -16.32
CA ALA A 50 -14.65 0.27 -16.22
C ALA A 50 -13.18 0.01 -15.88
N GLY A 51 -12.67 -1.18 -16.23
CA GLY A 51 -11.35 -1.60 -15.83
C GLY A 51 -10.25 -1.06 -16.72
N HIS A 52 -9.20 -0.59 -16.05
CA HIS A 52 -7.92 -0.25 -16.64
C HIS A 52 -6.83 -1.10 -15.99
N SER A 53 -5.71 -1.27 -16.66
CA SER A 53 -4.53 -1.92 -16.10
C SER A 53 -3.29 -1.37 -16.81
N ALA A 54 -2.33 -0.91 -16.04
CA ALA A 54 -1.07 -0.39 -16.55
C ALA A 54 0.11 -1.10 -15.85
N GLY A 55 1.23 -1.23 -16.56
CA GLY A 55 2.43 -1.88 -16.01
C GLY A 55 3.03 -1.05 -14.88
N ILE A 56 3.12 -1.64 -13.67
CA ILE A 56 3.45 -0.93 -12.44
C ILE A 56 4.77 -0.14 -12.53
N PHE A 57 5.87 -0.74 -12.96
CA PHE A 57 7.18 -0.06 -12.94
C PHE A 57 7.23 1.15 -13.88
N SER A 58 6.57 1.07 -15.05
CA SER A 58 6.42 2.20 -15.96
C SER A 58 5.53 3.30 -15.39
N THR A 59 4.45 2.92 -14.72
CA THR A 59 3.54 3.87 -14.06
C THR A 59 4.25 4.61 -12.92
N LEU A 60 4.97 3.90 -12.04
CA LEU A 60 5.73 4.52 -10.96
C LEU A 60 6.79 5.49 -11.48
N ALA A 61 7.53 5.13 -12.53
CA ALA A 61 8.51 6.02 -13.15
C ALA A 61 7.85 7.29 -13.69
N ALA A 62 6.70 7.17 -14.37
CA ALA A 62 5.95 8.31 -14.87
C ALA A 62 5.39 9.18 -13.74
N PHE A 63 4.93 8.58 -12.65
CA PHE A 63 4.46 9.30 -11.47
C PHE A 63 5.59 10.07 -10.79
N LEU A 64 6.77 9.47 -10.64
CA LEU A 64 7.97 10.12 -10.08
C LEU A 64 8.40 11.33 -10.90
N GLU A 65 8.40 11.23 -12.23
CA GLU A 65 8.71 12.35 -13.12
C GLU A 65 7.66 13.46 -13.07
N ARG A 66 6.40 13.10 -12.87
CA ARG A 66 5.30 14.06 -12.84
C ARG A 66 5.17 14.76 -11.50
N SER A 67 5.37 14.05 -10.38
CA SER A 67 5.32 14.59 -9.02
C SER A 67 6.61 15.36 -8.68
N ARG A 68 6.56 16.20 -7.64
CA ARG A 68 7.69 17.05 -7.21
C ARG A 68 8.29 16.65 -5.87
N ARG A 69 7.44 16.28 -4.90
CA ARG A 69 7.83 16.02 -3.50
C ARG A 69 7.29 14.71 -2.95
N ALA A 70 6.15 14.23 -3.45
CA ALA A 70 5.55 13.03 -2.92
C ALA A 70 6.46 11.81 -3.06
N VAL A 71 6.43 10.95 -2.07
CA VAL A 71 6.99 9.61 -2.16
C VAL A 71 6.05 8.77 -3.02
N VAL A 72 6.59 8.15 -4.07
CA VAL A 72 5.81 7.28 -4.96
C VAL A 72 6.17 5.83 -4.69
N GLY A 73 5.17 4.98 -4.53
CA GLY A 73 5.40 3.58 -4.21
C GLY A 73 4.44 2.61 -4.87
N GLY A 74 4.93 1.40 -5.12
CA GLY A 74 4.10 0.28 -5.55
C GLY A 74 3.48 -0.43 -4.34
N MET A 75 2.15 -0.61 -4.39
CA MET A 75 1.39 -1.25 -3.31
C MET A 75 0.20 -2.03 -3.90
N VAL A 76 0.27 -3.33 -4.00
CA VAL A 76 1.27 -4.27 -3.49
C VAL A 76 1.98 -4.93 -4.67
N ILE A 77 3.31 -4.94 -4.69
CA ILE A 77 4.07 -5.69 -5.69
C ILE A 77 4.40 -7.07 -5.11
N PRO A 78 3.97 -8.20 -5.71
CA PRO A 78 4.21 -9.54 -5.19
C PRO A 78 5.53 -10.14 -5.72
N PRO A 79 6.67 -10.05 -5.01
CA PRO A 79 7.94 -10.59 -5.46
C PRO A 79 8.07 -12.09 -5.11
N ILE A 80 7.02 -12.87 -5.40
CA ILE A 80 6.94 -14.27 -4.96
C ILE A 80 7.50 -15.27 -5.99
N GLY A 81 8.13 -14.79 -7.05
CA GLY A 81 8.74 -15.62 -8.09
C GLY A 81 7.73 -16.29 -9.02
N VAL A 82 6.49 -15.79 -9.06
CA VAL A 82 5.47 -16.23 -10.03
C VAL A 82 5.47 -15.25 -11.20
N ARG A 83 5.09 -13.99 -10.97
CA ARG A 83 5.13 -12.94 -12.00
C ARG A 83 6.41 -12.10 -11.88
N HIS A 84 6.80 -11.74 -10.67
CA HIS A 84 8.00 -10.97 -10.38
C HIS A 84 9.00 -11.77 -9.56
N HIS A 85 10.27 -11.74 -9.97
CA HIS A 85 11.37 -12.25 -9.16
C HIS A 85 11.88 -11.14 -8.22
N PRO A 86 12.28 -11.44 -6.98
CA PRO A 86 12.76 -10.43 -6.02
C PRO A 86 13.91 -9.56 -6.54
N ILE A 87 14.84 -10.14 -7.31
CA ILE A 87 15.96 -9.40 -7.90
C ILE A 87 15.48 -8.39 -8.95
N ASP A 88 14.50 -8.75 -9.78
CA ASP A 88 13.95 -7.83 -10.78
C ASP A 88 13.25 -6.66 -10.09
N VAL A 89 12.46 -6.94 -9.04
CA VAL A 89 11.82 -5.89 -8.24
C VAL A 89 12.88 -5.00 -7.57
N ALA A 90 13.95 -5.60 -7.01
CA ALA A 90 15.03 -4.83 -6.41
C ALA A 90 15.73 -3.91 -7.43
N LEU A 91 15.95 -4.40 -8.64
CA LEU A 91 16.58 -3.64 -9.72
C LEU A 91 15.69 -2.48 -10.19
N GLU A 92 14.42 -2.74 -10.46
CA GLU A 92 13.45 -1.74 -10.93
C GLU A 92 13.24 -0.62 -9.90
N ILE A 93 12.93 -0.99 -8.67
CA ILE A 93 12.68 -0.03 -7.57
C ILE A 93 13.98 0.70 -7.18
N GLY A 94 15.10 -0.01 -7.13
CA GLY A 94 16.40 0.60 -6.82
C GLY A 94 16.86 1.58 -7.90
N THR A 95 16.56 1.31 -9.19
CA THR A 95 16.84 2.25 -10.29
C THR A 95 16.01 3.53 -10.14
N GLN A 96 14.72 3.40 -9.82
CA GLN A 96 13.85 4.55 -9.57
C GLN A 96 14.35 5.39 -8.37
N ALA A 97 14.78 4.72 -7.28
CA ALA A 97 15.33 5.40 -6.12
C ALA A 97 16.69 6.06 -6.37
N LEU A 98 17.50 5.53 -7.29
CA LEU A 98 18.73 6.18 -7.73
C LEU A 98 18.46 7.48 -8.51
N ILE A 99 17.42 7.48 -9.36
CA ILE A 99 17.01 8.64 -10.15
C ILE A 99 16.31 9.68 -9.28
N HIS A 100 15.51 9.23 -8.32
CA HIS A 100 14.67 10.05 -7.42
C HIS A 100 14.98 9.77 -5.95
N PRO A 101 16.14 10.20 -5.41
CA PRO A 101 16.58 9.90 -4.05
C PRO A 101 15.53 10.32 -2.99
N GLY A 102 15.25 9.44 -2.04
CA GLY A 102 14.32 9.68 -0.93
C GLY A 102 12.83 9.71 -1.32
N ARG A 103 12.48 9.46 -2.58
CA ARG A 103 11.11 9.59 -3.08
C ARG A 103 10.46 8.29 -3.53
N VAL A 104 11.06 7.15 -3.25
CA VAL A 104 10.55 5.84 -3.66
C VAL A 104 10.27 4.99 -2.44
N ALA A 105 9.15 4.26 -2.46
CA ALA A 105 8.82 3.25 -1.46
C ALA A 105 8.33 1.96 -2.14
N LEU A 106 8.42 0.84 -1.44
CA LEU A 106 7.97 -0.46 -1.91
C LEU A 106 7.09 -1.11 -0.84
N CYS A 107 5.90 -1.57 -1.23
CA CYS A 107 5.11 -2.49 -0.42
C CYS A 107 5.00 -3.84 -1.14
N VAL A 108 5.45 -4.89 -0.47
CA VAL A 108 5.40 -6.27 -1.00
C VAL A 108 4.27 -7.08 -0.37
N GLY A 109 3.80 -8.09 -1.09
CA GLY A 109 2.75 -8.98 -0.60
C GLY A 109 2.69 -10.30 -1.34
N SER A 110 1.63 -11.07 -1.05
CA SER A 110 1.53 -12.47 -1.49
C SER A 110 0.81 -12.68 -2.82
N GLY A 111 0.40 -11.59 -3.49
CA GLY A 111 -0.28 -11.64 -4.78
C GLY A 111 -1.73 -12.15 -4.73
N GLU A 112 -2.36 -12.10 -5.87
CA GLU A 112 -3.76 -12.47 -6.12
C GLU A 112 -3.87 -13.42 -7.32
N ALA A 113 -4.85 -14.31 -7.29
CA ALA A 113 -5.01 -15.31 -8.34
C ALA A 113 -5.17 -14.68 -9.74
N MET A 114 -5.93 -13.58 -9.82
CA MET A 114 -6.19 -12.88 -11.08
C MET A 114 -4.92 -12.33 -11.74
N ASN A 115 -3.95 -11.91 -10.94
CA ASN A 115 -2.71 -11.36 -11.44
C ASN A 115 -1.65 -12.43 -11.71
N GLU A 116 -1.42 -13.30 -10.73
CA GLU A 116 -0.34 -14.28 -10.78
C GLU A 116 -0.61 -15.44 -11.75
N LYS A 117 -1.82 -16.01 -11.74
CA LYS A 117 -2.18 -17.11 -12.63
C LYS A 117 -2.24 -16.69 -14.10
N THR A 118 -2.59 -15.43 -14.37
CA THR A 118 -2.74 -14.93 -15.74
C THR A 118 -1.44 -15.05 -16.55
N THR A 119 -0.30 -14.87 -15.90
CA THR A 119 1.00 -14.91 -16.59
C THR A 119 1.64 -16.28 -16.59
N THR A 120 1.47 -17.08 -15.54
CA THR A 120 2.22 -18.33 -15.36
C THR A 120 1.34 -19.57 -15.23
N GLY A 121 0.02 -19.41 -15.10
CA GLY A 121 -0.90 -20.51 -14.79
C GLY A 121 -0.76 -21.07 -13.35
N SER A 122 0.18 -20.53 -12.56
CA SER A 122 0.50 -21.01 -11.23
C SER A 122 0.13 -20.00 -10.15
N PHE A 123 -0.33 -20.49 -8.99
CA PHE A 123 -0.54 -19.70 -7.80
C PHE A 123 -0.31 -20.56 -6.57
N PRO A 124 0.82 -20.44 -5.90
CA PRO A 124 1.18 -21.26 -4.75
C PRO A 124 0.19 -21.13 -3.60
N THR A 125 0.24 -22.06 -2.64
CA THR A 125 -0.61 -22.00 -1.45
C THR A 125 -0.35 -20.73 -0.65
N LEU A 126 -1.33 -20.26 0.12
CA LEU A 126 -1.21 -19.06 0.95
C LEU A 126 0.00 -19.14 1.91
N ARG A 127 0.24 -20.32 2.48
CA ARG A 127 1.41 -20.55 3.34
C ARG A 127 2.72 -20.34 2.58
N GLU A 128 2.85 -20.96 1.42
CA GLU A 128 4.05 -20.88 0.59
C GLU A 128 4.29 -19.45 0.12
N ARG A 129 3.25 -18.76 -0.36
CA ARG A 129 3.36 -17.36 -0.77
C ARG A 129 3.85 -16.46 0.38
N GLY A 130 3.33 -16.67 1.60
CA GLY A 130 3.78 -15.93 2.78
C GLY A 130 5.23 -16.24 3.18
N GLU A 131 5.73 -17.45 2.94
CA GLU A 131 7.14 -17.81 3.14
C GLU A 131 8.03 -17.16 2.05
N ARG A 132 7.59 -17.18 0.79
CA ARG A 132 8.27 -16.51 -0.34
C ARG A 132 8.39 -15.00 -0.15
N VAL A 133 7.36 -14.34 0.38
CA VAL A 133 7.41 -12.89 0.70
C VAL A 133 8.53 -12.59 1.70
N VAL A 134 8.67 -13.39 2.75
CA VAL A 134 9.73 -13.17 3.75
C VAL A 134 11.11 -13.31 3.12
N GLU A 135 11.34 -14.39 2.38
CA GLU A 135 12.62 -14.61 1.70
C GLU A 135 12.91 -13.52 0.65
N ALA A 136 11.85 -13.04 -0.05
CA ALA A 136 11.97 -11.95 -0.99
C ALA A 136 12.37 -10.62 -0.33
N ILE A 137 11.81 -10.28 0.85
CA ILE A 137 12.21 -9.08 1.61
C ILE A 137 13.70 -9.14 1.94
N GLU A 138 14.18 -10.28 2.44
CA GLU A 138 15.60 -10.45 2.78
C GLU A 138 16.50 -10.33 1.55
N LEU A 139 16.09 -10.94 0.43
CA LEU A 139 16.85 -10.90 -0.82
C LEU A 139 16.87 -9.49 -1.45
N ILE A 140 15.73 -8.77 -1.46
CA ILE A 140 15.65 -7.39 -1.95
C ILE A 140 16.57 -6.47 -1.11
N ARG A 141 16.49 -6.55 0.23
CA ARG A 141 17.38 -5.77 1.10
C ARG A 141 18.83 -6.08 0.84
N LYS A 142 19.18 -7.36 0.71
CA LYS A 142 20.53 -7.79 0.40
C LYS A 142 21.01 -7.23 -0.94
N ALA A 143 20.13 -7.22 -1.96
CA ALA A 143 20.45 -6.65 -3.27
C ALA A 143 20.76 -5.15 -3.18
N TRP A 144 19.99 -4.38 -2.40
CA TRP A 144 20.21 -2.93 -2.24
C TRP A 144 21.43 -2.55 -1.40
N THR A 145 21.89 -3.44 -0.48
CA THR A 145 22.92 -3.10 0.50
C THR A 145 24.27 -3.77 0.27
N SER A 146 24.33 -4.86 -0.52
CA SER A 146 25.60 -5.58 -0.75
C SER A 146 26.54 -4.79 -1.64
N GLU A 147 27.78 -4.63 -1.18
CA GLU A 147 28.86 -3.93 -1.91
C GLU A 147 29.56 -4.85 -2.91
N GLU A 148 29.48 -6.13 -2.68
CA GLU A 148 30.13 -7.17 -3.46
C GLU A 148 29.11 -8.15 -4.06
N TYR A 149 29.56 -9.00 -4.99
CA TYR A 149 28.78 -10.13 -5.44
C TYR A 149 28.39 -11.03 -4.28
N PHE A 150 27.16 -11.49 -4.30
CA PHE A 150 26.69 -12.48 -3.34
C PHE A 150 25.95 -13.63 -4.03
N THR A 151 25.97 -14.78 -3.36
CA THR A 151 25.08 -15.89 -3.65
C THR A 151 23.98 -15.91 -2.59
N HIS A 152 22.75 -16.07 -3.06
CA HIS A 152 21.60 -16.43 -2.24
C HIS A 152 21.17 -17.83 -2.62
N ASP A 153 21.19 -18.75 -1.67
CA ASP A 153 20.76 -20.14 -1.84
C ASP A 153 19.65 -20.41 -0.80
N GLY A 154 18.49 -19.84 -1.08
CA GLY A 154 17.34 -19.90 -0.19
C GLY A 154 16.43 -21.10 -0.48
N LYS A 155 15.30 -21.14 0.20
CA LYS A 155 14.29 -22.20 -0.01
C LYS A 155 13.57 -22.04 -1.35
N TYR A 156 13.32 -20.83 -1.78
CA TYR A 156 12.51 -20.49 -2.94
C TYR A 156 13.28 -19.75 -4.03
N PHE A 157 14.31 -19.00 -3.64
CA PHE A 157 15.09 -18.20 -4.58
C PHE A 157 16.55 -18.59 -4.54
N HIS A 158 17.15 -18.72 -5.74
CA HIS A 158 18.57 -18.99 -5.93
C HIS A 158 19.11 -17.92 -6.87
N SER A 159 20.04 -17.10 -6.39
CA SER A 159 20.55 -15.96 -7.13
C SER A 159 22.05 -15.76 -6.93
N PHE A 160 22.74 -15.41 -8.01
CA PHE A 160 24.08 -14.83 -7.97
C PHE A 160 23.97 -13.42 -8.51
N PHE A 161 24.21 -12.41 -7.68
CA PHE A 161 23.87 -11.03 -8.01
C PHE A 161 24.81 -10.01 -7.39
N HIS A 162 24.98 -8.87 -8.07
CA HIS A 162 25.54 -7.63 -7.57
C HIS A 162 24.84 -6.46 -8.25
N MET A 163 24.33 -5.53 -7.49
CA MET A 163 23.66 -4.35 -8.01
C MET A 163 24.66 -3.23 -8.24
N TYR A 164 25.04 -3.00 -9.52
CA TYR A 164 26.04 -1.97 -9.88
C TYR A 164 25.54 -0.55 -9.63
N SER A 165 24.25 -0.29 -9.93
CA SER A 165 23.61 1.02 -9.74
C SER A 165 22.71 0.96 -8.50
N ARG A 166 23.33 1.01 -7.33
CA ARG A 166 22.63 0.92 -6.03
C ARG A 166 22.03 2.26 -5.62
N PRO A 167 20.84 2.26 -4.99
CA PRO A 167 20.32 3.46 -4.34
C PRO A 167 21.26 3.88 -3.20
N ALA A 168 21.47 5.19 -3.05
CA ALA A 168 22.28 5.74 -1.96
C ALA A 168 21.49 5.80 -0.65
N ASP A 169 20.21 6.12 -0.74
CA ASP A 169 19.30 6.24 0.41
C ASP A 169 18.54 4.94 0.67
N PRO A 170 18.21 4.65 1.93
CA PRO A 170 17.33 3.54 2.26
C PRO A 170 15.94 3.71 1.63
N ILE A 171 15.44 2.64 1.01
CA ILE A 171 14.09 2.60 0.45
C ILE A 171 13.15 1.99 1.50
N PRO A 172 12.10 2.69 1.95
CA PRO A 172 11.07 2.10 2.81
C PRO A 172 10.46 0.86 2.17
N LEU A 173 10.57 -0.28 2.84
CA LEU A 173 10.04 -1.56 2.37
C LEU A 173 8.96 -2.04 3.33
N LEU A 174 7.70 -1.91 2.91
CA LEU A 174 6.52 -2.31 3.67
C LEU A 174 6.07 -3.71 3.27
N CYS A 175 5.25 -4.34 4.11
CA CYS A 175 4.67 -5.65 3.83
C CYS A 175 3.15 -5.62 4.04
N SER A 176 2.39 -6.08 3.05
CA SER A 176 0.94 -6.26 3.18
C SER A 176 0.62 -7.35 4.18
N ALA A 177 -0.25 -7.05 5.17
CA ALA A 177 -0.53 -7.95 6.27
C ALA A 177 -1.96 -7.79 6.82
N ASN A 178 -2.88 -8.61 6.31
CA ASN A 178 -4.28 -8.65 6.78
C ASN A 178 -4.52 -9.69 7.90
N GLY A 179 -3.47 -10.30 8.42
CA GLY A 179 -3.59 -11.26 9.52
C GLY A 179 -2.38 -11.24 10.46
N PRO A 180 -2.54 -11.75 11.70
CA PRO A 180 -1.53 -11.59 12.75
C PRO A 180 -0.19 -12.26 12.43
N MET A 181 -0.20 -13.36 11.67
CA MET A 181 1.05 -14.03 11.28
C MET A 181 1.90 -13.15 10.34
N MET A 182 1.27 -12.54 9.32
CA MET A 182 1.99 -11.65 8.41
C MET A 182 2.33 -10.31 9.07
N ALA A 183 1.46 -9.78 9.94
CA ALA A 183 1.77 -8.60 10.73
C ALA A 183 3.03 -8.80 11.60
N ARG A 184 3.15 -9.95 12.30
CA ARG A 184 4.37 -10.30 13.05
C ARG A 184 5.60 -10.41 12.15
N ARG A 185 5.47 -11.02 10.96
CA ARG A 185 6.55 -11.09 9.98
C ARG A 185 6.94 -9.71 9.47
N ALA A 186 5.96 -8.86 9.16
CA ALA A 186 6.22 -7.47 8.75
C ALA A 186 7.03 -6.71 9.82
N GLY A 187 6.67 -6.79 11.10
CA GLY A 187 7.42 -6.19 12.20
C GLY A 187 8.87 -6.68 12.27
N ARG A 188 9.07 -7.95 12.00
CA ARG A 188 10.42 -8.55 12.05
C ARG A 188 11.29 -8.16 10.85
N TYR A 189 10.74 -8.11 9.63
CA TYR A 189 11.50 -8.06 8.40
C TYR A 189 11.30 -6.78 7.56
N ALA A 190 10.18 -6.07 7.71
CA ALA A 190 9.83 -4.89 6.92
C ALA A 190 9.89 -3.59 7.74
N ASP A 191 9.80 -2.43 7.09
CA ASP A 191 9.80 -1.12 7.75
C ASP A 191 8.39 -0.65 8.16
N GLY A 192 7.41 -1.48 7.89
CA GLY A 192 6.02 -1.27 8.26
C GLY A 192 5.11 -2.34 7.70
N TYR A 193 3.84 -2.28 8.10
CA TYR A 193 2.80 -3.09 7.48
C TYR A 193 1.72 -2.21 6.87
N VAL A 194 1.03 -2.77 5.87
CA VAL A 194 -0.18 -2.19 5.30
C VAL A 194 -1.30 -3.22 5.42
N ALA A 195 -2.46 -2.80 5.92
CA ALA A 195 -3.64 -3.65 5.96
C ALA A 195 -4.77 -3.04 5.14
N VAL A 196 -5.39 -3.88 4.30
CA VAL A 196 -6.42 -3.50 3.35
C VAL A 196 -7.78 -4.04 3.81
N GLY A 197 -8.81 -3.19 3.85
CA GLY A 197 -10.18 -3.61 4.12
C GLY A 197 -10.41 -4.15 5.53
N VAL A 198 -9.67 -3.67 6.53
CA VAL A 198 -9.84 -4.04 7.93
C VAL A 198 -10.22 -2.84 8.79
N SER A 199 -11.02 -3.07 9.84
CA SER A 199 -11.50 -2.00 10.72
C SER A 199 -10.39 -1.42 11.62
N PRO A 200 -10.55 -0.19 12.14
CA PRO A 200 -9.65 0.38 13.15
C PRO A 200 -9.49 -0.52 14.38
N ALA A 201 -10.58 -1.14 14.85
CA ALA A 201 -10.52 -2.07 15.97
C ALA A 201 -9.64 -3.30 15.67
N TYR A 202 -9.70 -3.83 14.46
CA TYR A 202 -8.85 -4.95 14.05
C TYR A 202 -7.36 -4.56 13.97
N HIS A 203 -7.05 -3.34 13.52
CA HIS A 203 -5.69 -2.78 13.62
C HIS A 203 -5.20 -2.77 15.07
N ARG A 204 -5.97 -2.16 15.98
CA ARG A 204 -5.61 -2.01 17.39
C ARG A 204 -5.47 -3.35 18.12
N ASP A 205 -6.44 -4.23 17.95
CA ASP A 205 -6.58 -5.42 18.81
C ASP A 205 -5.82 -6.64 18.28
N ILE A 206 -5.56 -6.70 16.96
CA ILE A 206 -4.98 -7.89 16.32
C ILE A 206 -3.66 -7.59 15.60
N LEU A 207 -3.65 -6.61 14.68
CA LEU A 207 -2.48 -6.42 13.82
C LEU A 207 -1.33 -5.73 14.54
N MET A 208 -1.58 -4.62 15.23
CA MET A 208 -0.53 -3.86 15.94
C MET A 208 0.17 -4.70 17.01
N PRO A 209 -0.53 -5.42 17.91
CA PRO A 209 0.15 -6.27 18.89
C PRO A 209 1.01 -7.37 18.27
N ALA A 210 0.57 -7.95 17.15
CA ALA A 210 1.34 -8.96 16.45
C ALA A 210 2.58 -8.36 15.76
N PHE A 211 2.41 -7.22 15.10
CA PHE A 211 3.47 -6.46 14.43
C PHE A 211 4.57 -6.01 15.42
N GLU A 212 4.17 -5.38 16.51
CA GLU A 212 5.08 -4.90 17.55
C GLU A 212 5.85 -6.05 18.22
N ARG A 213 5.19 -7.19 18.44
CA ARG A 213 5.87 -8.40 18.92
C ARG A 213 6.96 -8.83 17.94
N GLY A 214 6.65 -8.88 16.64
CA GLY A 214 7.62 -9.22 15.61
C GLY A 214 8.82 -8.27 15.57
N ALA A 215 8.58 -6.97 15.71
CA ALA A 215 9.62 -5.95 15.77
C ALA A 215 10.53 -6.14 17.00
N ARG A 216 9.94 -6.25 18.20
CA ARG A 216 10.70 -6.47 19.44
C ARG A 216 11.50 -7.76 19.43
N GLU A 217 10.98 -8.86 18.88
CA GLU A 217 11.70 -10.13 18.71
C GLU A 217 12.92 -10.01 17.79
N ALA A 218 12.92 -9.03 16.88
CA ALA A 218 14.05 -8.72 16.01
C ALA A 218 14.96 -7.59 16.56
N GLY A 219 14.72 -7.12 17.79
CA GLY A 219 15.48 -6.03 18.40
C GLY A 219 15.18 -4.65 17.79
N ARG A 220 14.04 -4.50 17.12
CA ARG A 220 13.63 -3.25 16.46
C ARG A 220 12.62 -2.51 17.34
N ASP A 221 12.68 -1.19 17.29
CA ASP A 221 11.71 -0.34 17.96
C ASP A 221 10.44 -0.21 17.09
N PRO A 222 9.29 -0.72 17.56
CA PRO A 222 8.06 -0.67 16.79
C PRO A 222 7.51 0.75 16.58
N ASP A 223 7.93 1.71 17.40
CA ASP A 223 7.46 3.09 17.30
C ASP A 223 8.14 3.84 16.13
N THR A 224 9.25 3.31 15.62
CA THR A 224 9.93 3.85 14.43
C THR A 224 9.37 3.28 13.12
N LEU A 225 8.42 2.34 13.18
CA LEU A 225 7.93 1.61 12.02
C LEU A 225 6.56 2.13 11.56
N MET A 226 6.30 2.00 10.27
CA MET A 226 5.02 2.44 9.68
C MET A 226 3.89 1.45 9.97
N LYS A 227 2.78 1.98 10.45
CA LYS A 227 1.52 1.27 10.69
C LYS A 227 0.47 1.85 9.75
N CYS A 228 0.30 1.22 8.59
CA CYS A 228 -0.45 1.82 7.50
C CYS A 228 -1.86 1.24 7.41
N ALA A 229 -2.86 2.13 7.34
CA ALA A 229 -4.24 1.80 7.04
C ALA A 229 -4.57 2.17 5.59
N TRP A 230 -5.06 1.19 4.82
CA TRP A 230 -5.62 1.39 3.49
C TRP A 230 -7.13 1.55 3.61
N VAL A 231 -7.60 2.77 3.47
CA VAL A 231 -9.02 3.13 3.57
C VAL A 231 -9.62 3.19 2.17
N SER A 232 -10.33 2.13 1.78
CA SER A 232 -11.11 2.13 0.54
C SER A 232 -12.24 3.13 0.67
N ALA A 233 -12.21 4.20 -0.13
CA ALA A 233 -13.10 5.32 0.04
C ALA A 233 -13.65 5.85 -1.28
N SER A 234 -14.97 6.12 -1.31
CA SER A 234 -15.68 6.69 -2.44
C SER A 234 -16.43 7.96 -2.02
N TYR A 235 -16.10 9.06 -2.66
CA TYR A 235 -16.75 10.35 -2.43
C TYR A 235 -17.46 10.84 -3.68
N HIS A 236 -18.69 11.32 -3.51
CA HIS A 236 -19.39 12.15 -4.50
C HIS A 236 -20.45 12.99 -3.78
N PRO A 237 -20.78 14.24 -4.21
CA PRO A 237 -21.85 15.05 -3.63
C PRO A 237 -23.21 14.37 -3.65
N ASP A 238 -23.45 13.49 -4.62
CA ASP A 238 -24.57 12.55 -4.67
C ASP A 238 -24.10 11.19 -4.10
N GLU A 239 -24.54 10.83 -2.89
CA GLU A 239 -24.12 9.61 -2.20
C GLU A 239 -24.44 8.32 -2.97
N GLU A 240 -25.55 8.30 -3.74
CA GLU A 240 -25.89 7.12 -4.54
C GLU A 240 -24.85 6.87 -5.64
N ARG A 241 -24.29 7.92 -6.23
CA ARG A 241 -23.17 7.78 -7.19
C ARG A 241 -21.89 7.29 -6.51
N ALA A 242 -21.61 7.76 -5.29
CA ALA A 242 -20.49 7.24 -4.51
C ALA A 242 -20.67 5.74 -4.19
N LEU A 243 -21.89 5.34 -3.81
CA LEU A 243 -22.21 3.95 -3.51
C LEU A 243 -22.18 3.07 -4.77
N ASP A 244 -22.67 3.56 -5.90
CA ASP A 244 -22.64 2.81 -7.16
C ASP A 244 -21.20 2.51 -7.61
N ALA A 245 -20.29 3.47 -7.46
CA ALA A 245 -18.87 3.24 -7.71
C ALA A 245 -18.30 2.19 -6.76
N ALA A 246 -18.60 2.27 -5.45
CA ALA A 246 -18.17 1.30 -4.45
C ALA A 246 -18.69 -0.13 -4.71
N ARG A 247 -19.89 -0.30 -5.31
CA ARG A 247 -20.43 -1.62 -5.70
C ARG A 247 -19.51 -2.37 -6.66
N SER A 248 -18.78 -1.65 -7.52
CA SER A 248 -17.81 -2.25 -8.45
C SER A 248 -16.64 -2.93 -7.72
N TYR A 249 -16.35 -2.48 -6.51
CA TYR A 249 -15.27 -3.01 -5.66
C TYR A 249 -15.77 -4.05 -4.65
N GLY A 250 -17.04 -4.45 -4.68
CA GLY A 250 -17.57 -5.48 -3.79
C GLY A 250 -16.79 -6.79 -3.81
N GLY A 251 -16.07 -7.08 -4.90
CA GLY A 251 -15.18 -8.22 -5.00
C GLY A 251 -14.08 -8.25 -3.94
N LEU A 252 -13.67 -7.09 -3.42
CA LEU A 252 -12.69 -6.97 -2.33
C LEU A 252 -13.20 -7.59 -1.01
N LEU A 253 -14.50 -7.75 -0.85
CA LEU A 253 -15.11 -8.37 0.34
C LEU A 253 -15.31 -9.87 0.21
N ILE A 254 -14.93 -10.47 -0.92
CA ILE A 254 -15.14 -11.86 -1.25
C ILE A 254 -13.79 -12.58 -1.31
N PRO A 255 -13.42 -13.42 -0.30
CA PRO A 255 -12.10 -14.08 -0.25
C PRO A 255 -11.76 -14.91 -1.49
N GLU A 256 -12.76 -15.54 -2.14
CA GLU A 256 -12.56 -16.31 -3.36
C GLU A 256 -12.04 -15.47 -4.53
N CYS A 257 -12.36 -14.17 -4.58
CA CYS A 257 -11.87 -13.26 -5.60
C CYS A 257 -10.35 -13.08 -5.54
N TYR A 258 -9.77 -13.12 -4.34
CA TYR A 258 -8.32 -13.07 -4.17
C TYR A 258 -7.61 -14.38 -4.50
N HIS A 259 -8.24 -15.51 -4.17
CA HIS A 259 -7.52 -16.78 -4.13
C HIS A 259 -7.81 -17.70 -5.30
N HIS A 260 -8.98 -17.56 -5.95
CA HIS A 260 -9.45 -18.56 -6.89
C HIS A 260 -9.91 -18.01 -8.23
N ILE A 261 -10.44 -16.79 -8.28
CA ILE A 261 -11.03 -16.22 -9.48
C ILE A 261 -9.97 -15.39 -10.23
N GLN A 262 -9.88 -15.62 -11.55
CA GLN A 262 -8.97 -14.89 -12.44
C GLN A 262 -9.72 -13.88 -13.34
N ASP A 263 -10.97 -14.18 -13.68
CA ASP A 263 -11.74 -13.43 -14.68
C ASP A 263 -12.44 -12.23 -14.05
N PRO A 264 -12.06 -10.99 -14.42
CA PRO A 264 -12.69 -9.77 -13.91
C PRO A 264 -14.20 -9.71 -14.12
N ARG A 265 -14.71 -10.35 -15.17
CA ARG A 265 -16.16 -10.40 -15.46
C ARG A 265 -16.90 -11.20 -14.38
N ILE A 266 -16.29 -12.28 -13.89
CA ILE A 266 -16.85 -13.09 -12.81
C ILE A 266 -16.72 -12.36 -11.47
N ILE A 267 -15.62 -11.67 -11.24
CA ILE A 267 -15.42 -10.84 -10.04
C ILE A 267 -16.47 -9.75 -9.98
N GLU A 268 -16.67 -9.01 -11.07
CA GLU A 268 -17.68 -7.96 -11.15
C GLU A 268 -19.12 -8.48 -10.95
N GLN A 269 -19.46 -9.63 -11.54
CA GLN A 269 -20.77 -10.27 -11.30
C GLN A 269 -20.99 -10.60 -9.82
N ARG A 270 -19.97 -11.09 -9.13
CA ARG A 270 -20.05 -11.40 -7.70
C ARG A 270 -20.07 -10.13 -6.84
N ALA A 271 -19.31 -9.12 -7.22
CA ALA A 271 -19.28 -7.82 -6.53
C ALA A 271 -20.69 -7.21 -6.42
N ARG A 272 -21.49 -7.32 -7.49
CA ARG A 272 -22.89 -6.84 -7.54
C ARG A 272 -23.87 -7.59 -6.62
N LEU A 273 -23.47 -8.72 -6.05
CA LEU A 273 -24.25 -9.49 -5.08
C LEU A 273 -23.97 -9.07 -3.64
N VAL A 274 -22.96 -8.25 -3.40
CA VAL A 274 -22.65 -7.72 -2.08
C VAL A 274 -23.71 -6.65 -1.74
N ARG A 275 -24.30 -6.77 -0.55
CA ARG A 275 -25.32 -5.82 -0.09
C ARG A 275 -24.72 -4.47 0.24
N ASP A 276 -25.48 -3.41 0.01
CA ASP A 276 -25.05 -2.03 0.24
C ASP A 276 -24.62 -1.78 1.68
N GLU A 277 -25.29 -2.40 2.66
CA GLU A 277 -24.94 -2.29 4.07
C GLU A 277 -23.52 -2.83 4.33
N ALA A 278 -23.17 -3.96 3.72
CA ALA A 278 -21.83 -4.54 3.87
C ALA A 278 -20.75 -3.69 3.18
N LEU A 279 -21.09 -3.05 2.05
CA LEU A 279 -20.20 -2.09 1.40
C LEU A 279 -19.97 -0.86 2.29
N LYS A 280 -21.04 -0.27 2.83
CA LYS A 280 -20.95 0.90 3.74
C LYS A 280 -20.29 0.59 5.08
N GLU A 281 -20.32 -0.65 5.55
CA GLU A 281 -19.59 -1.10 6.73
C GLU A 281 -18.08 -1.23 6.47
N ALA A 282 -17.71 -1.71 5.26
CA ALA A 282 -16.32 -2.02 4.92
C ALA A 282 -15.58 -0.84 4.26
N PHE A 283 -16.30 0.01 3.53
CA PHE A 283 -15.76 1.13 2.76
C PHE A 283 -16.28 2.46 3.30
N CYS A 284 -15.48 3.49 3.21
CA CYS A 284 -15.90 4.85 3.46
C CYS A 284 -16.65 5.40 2.24
N VAL A 285 -17.97 5.23 2.21
CA VAL A 285 -18.85 5.77 1.15
C VAL A 285 -19.56 7.00 1.70
N SER A 286 -19.34 8.18 1.09
CA SER A 286 -19.86 9.42 1.65
C SER A 286 -20.05 10.54 0.62
N SER A 287 -21.01 11.43 0.90
CA SER A 287 -21.16 12.75 0.27
C SER A 287 -20.67 13.90 1.16
N SER A 288 -20.14 13.60 2.36
CA SER A 288 -19.73 14.57 3.37
C SER A 288 -18.23 14.48 3.67
N GLY A 289 -17.55 15.62 3.64
CA GLY A 289 -16.14 15.73 4.07
C GLY A 289 -15.95 15.38 5.55
N GLU A 290 -16.95 15.71 6.40
CA GLU A 290 -16.93 15.40 7.83
C GLU A 290 -16.94 13.90 8.10
N GLN A 291 -17.78 13.15 7.38
CA GLN A 291 -17.83 11.69 7.50
C GLN A 291 -16.54 11.05 6.99
N MET A 292 -15.98 11.57 5.88
CA MET A 292 -14.68 11.15 5.38
C MET A 292 -13.59 11.39 6.43
N ALA A 293 -13.50 12.61 6.98
CA ALA A 293 -12.53 12.96 8.01
C ALA A 293 -12.65 12.07 9.26
N ALA A 294 -13.87 11.82 9.74
CA ALA A 294 -14.12 10.93 10.86
C ALA A 294 -13.64 9.48 10.59
N SER A 295 -13.84 8.98 9.35
CA SER A 295 -13.33 7.67 8.97
C SER A 295 -11.81 7.60 9.04
N PHE A 296 -11.09 8.58 8.46
CA PHE A 296 -9.63 8.64 8.50
C PHE A 296 -9.12 8.82 9.94
N GLN A 297 -9.76 9.72 10.72
CA GLN A 297 -9.42 9.96 12.12
C GLN A 297 -9.47 8.67 12.96
N SER A 298 -10.45 7.81 12.71
CA SER A 298 -10.61 6.57 13.48
C SER A 298 -9.40 5.62 13.37
N PHE A 299 -8.66 5.64 12.26
CA PHE A 299 -7.42 4.89 12.10
C PHE A 299 -6.23 5.57 12.81
N ILE A 300 -6.18 6.90 12.78
CA ILE A 300 -5.16 7.67 13.52
C ILE A 300 -5.33 7.45 15.03
N ASP A 301 -6.56 7.50 15.53
CA ASP A 301 -6.88 7.34 16.95
C ASP A 301 -6.48 5.97 17.51
N VAL A 302 -6.41 4.94 16.68
CA VAL A 302 -5.93 3.61 17.09
C VAL A 302 -4.43 3.42 16.91
N GLY A 303 -3.71 4.42 16.40
CA GLY A 303 -2.24 4.41 16.29
C GLY A 303 -1.68 4.12 14.92
N CYS A 304 -2.49 4.17 13.84
CA CYS A 304 -1.94 4.20 12.49
C CYS A 304 -1.24 5.55 12.25
N ASN A 305 -0.02 5.50 11.74
CA ASN A 305 0.79 6.68 11.44
C ASN A 305 0.95 6.96 9.93
N HIS A 306 0.30 6.15 9.10
CA HIS A 306 0.16 6.37 7.66
C HIS A 306 -1.24 5.93 7.22
N VAL A 307 -2.07 6.88 6.79
CA VAL A 307 -3.45 6.61 6.36
C VAL A 307 -3.58 6.92 4.88
N ILE A 308 -4.06 5.93 4.13
CA ILE A 308 -4.08 5.97 2.67
C ILE A 308 -5.54 6.01 2.20
N TRP A 309 -5.88 7.02 1.41
CA TRP A 309 -7.11 7.02 0.64
C TRP A 309 -6.94 6.14 -0.60
N ALA A 310 -7.56 4.97 -0.62
CA ALA A 310 -7.71 4.18 -1.85
C ALA A 310 -8.97 4.68 -2.57
N ASP A 311 -8.75 5.42 -3.65
CA ASP A 311 -9.79 6.20 -4.31
C ASP A 311 -10.67 5.31 -5.22
N MET A 312 -11.93 5.13 -4.82
CA MET A 312 -12.96 4.45 -5.60
C MET A 312 -14.03 5.43 -6.08
N SER A 313 -13.75 6.72 -6.07
CA SER A 313 -14.74 7.76 -6.37
C SER A 313 -15.11 7.76 -7.86
N PRO A 314 -16.39 8.03 -8.21
CA PRO A 314 -16.81 8.05 -9.61
C PRO A 314 -16.29 9.27 -10.38
N ASP A 315 -15.88 10.32 -9.66
CA ASP A 315 -15.26 11.52 -10.24
C ASP A 315 -13.95 11.83 -9.49
N PRO A 316 -12.81 11.36 -9.99
CA PRO A 316 -11.53 11.53 -9.33
C PRO A 316 -11.03 12.99 -9.35
N THR A 317 -11.63 13.86 -10.15
CA THR A 317 -11.23 15.29 -10.23
C THR A 317 -11.62 16.07 -8.97
N LEU A 318 -12.57 15.58 -8.18
CA LEU A 318 -13.03 16.22 -6.96
C LEU A 318 -12.10 15.97 -5.76
N ILE A 319 -11.25 14.95 -5.80
CA ILE A 319 -10.60 14.41 -4.62
C ILE A 319 -9.59 15.39 -4.02
N ALA A 320 -8.81 16.09 -4.84
CA ALA A 320 -7.84 17.06 -4.36
C ALA A 320 -8.51 18.17 -3.54
N ASP A 321 -9.56 18.78 -4.09
CA ASP A 321 -10.30 19.86 -3.42
C ASP A 321 -11.03 19.38 -2.17
N VAL A 322 -11.69 18.22 -2.26
CA VAL A 322 -12.38 17.63 -1.10
C VAL A 322 -11.42 17.30 0.03
N TRP A 323 -10.25 16.73 -0.30
CA TRP A 323 -9.23 16.44 0.69
C TRP A 323 -8.71 17.71 1.34
N ALA A 324 -8.26 18.69 0.55
CA ALA A 324 -7.65 19.92 1.06
C ALA A 324 -8.63 20.78 1.87
N ASP A 325 -9.86 20.93 1.37
CA ASP A 325 -10.80 21.92 1.89
C ASP A 325 -11.76 21.36 2.95
N ARG A 326 -12.05 20.05 2.89
CA ARG A 326 -13.14 19.45 3.69
C ARG A 326 -12.74 18.29 4.57
N VAL A 327 -11.64 17.58 4.26
CA VAL A 327 -11.22 16.40 5.04
C VAL A 327 -10.02 16.75 5.91
N LEU A 328 -8.90 17.15 5.32
CA LEU A 328 -7.66 17.40 6.04
C LEU A 328 -7.79 18.44 7.18
N PRO A 329 -8.52 19.57 7.00
CA PRO A 329 -8.66 20.56 8.09
C PRO A 329 -9.42 20.05 9.33
N GLN A 330 -10.13 18.94 9.24
CA GLN A 330 -10.89 18.35 10.33
C GLN A 330 -10.13 17.23 11.04
N ILE A 331 -9.00 16.80 10.51
CA ILE A 331 -8.17 15.76 11.11
C ILE A 331 -7.35 16.37 12.25
N THR A 332 -7.44 15.74 13.41
CA THR A 332 -6.63 16.08 14.58
C THR A 332 -5.41 15.18 14.63
N LEU A 333 -4.23 15.77 14.48
CA LEU A 333 -2.98 15.05 14.60
C LEU A 333 -2.60 14.87 16.08
N PRO A 334 -1.98 13.73 16.44
CA PRO A 334 -1.44 13.55 17.79
C PRO A 334 -0.45 14.68 18.11
N THR A 335 -0.57 15.31 19.27
CA THR A 335 0.42 16.27 19.72
C THR A 335 1.72 15.52 19.97
N SER A 336 2.81 15.89 19.26
CA SER A 336 4.13 15.33 19.51
C SER A 336 4.48 15.51 20.99
N SER A 337 4.73 14.42 21.71
CA SER A 337 5.26 14.51 23.07
C SER A 337 6.56 15.32 23.04
N PRO A 338 6.76 16.30 23.93
CA PRO A 338 7.99 17.07 23.96
C PRO A 338 9.17 16.11 24.10
N SER A 339 10.13 16.21 23.19
CA SER A 339 11.42 15.50 23.20
C SER A 339 11.90 15.36 24.65
N ARG A 340 12.11 14.13 25.12
CA ARG A 340 12.84 13.88 26.37
C ARG A 340 14.17 14.62 26.26
N ALA A 341 14.30 15.65 27.08
CA ALA A 341 15.54 16.38 27.22
C ALA A 341 16.67 15.39 27.48
N THR A 342 17.71 15.45 26.66
CA THR A 342 18.99 14.79 26.90
C THR A 342 19.46 15.19 28.30
N PRO A 343 19.89 14.26 29.16
CA PRO A 343 20.52 14.63 30.44
C PRO A 343 21.75 15.48 30.13
N GLU A 344 21.81 16.69 30.64
CA GLU A 344 23.02 17.50 30.66
C GLU A 344 24.12 16.69 31.35
N THR A 345 25.18 16.47 30.61
CA THR A 345 26.45 15.92 31.17
C THR A 345 26.98 16.97 32.14
N VAL A 346 26.81 16.72 33.42
CA VAL A 346 27.49 17.48 34.48
C VAL A 346 28.97 17.13 34.39
N ALA A 347 29.75 18.19 34.29
CA ALA A 347 31.21 18.16 34.20
C ALA A 347 31.90 17.51 35.41
#